data_aefe0be18f73e7733532d3f5178676de
#
_entry.id   aefe0be18f73e7733532d3f5178676de
#
_cell.length_a   1.000
_cell.length_b   1.000
_cell.length_c   1.000
_cell.angle_alpha   90.00
_cell.angle_beta   90.00
_cell.angle_gamma   90.00
#
_symmetry.space_group_name_H-M   'P 1'
#
loop_
_entity.id
_entity.type
_entity.pdbx_description
1 polymer ?
#
loop_
_entity_poly.entity_id
_entity_poly.type
_entity_poly.pdbx_seq_one_letter_code
_entity_poly.pdbx_strand_id
1 'polypeptide(L)'
;PLVQAYVIDQVRDKMIGGEAAVGVIYSGEMLYIQDEVASLGLDYDLEYVIPEEGTNLWLDSWVIPKNAKNKENAEKWIDFMCRPEIAKANFEYITYPTPNKGAFELLDEDMQNNKAVFPDIDSLKDSEVYQYLGDDTDAIYNELWKEVKAN
;
A
#
# COMPACT_ATOMS: atom_id res chain seq x y z
N PRO A 1 27.62 -0.31 4.19
CA PRO A 1 26.35 -0.99 4.31
C PRO A 1 25.60 -0.98 2.98
N LEU A 2 24.82 -2.04 2.71
CA LEU A 2 24.03 -2.13 1.48
C LEU A 2 22.69 -1.37 1.61
N VAL A 3 22.22 -1.17 2.83
CA VAL A 3 20.98 -0.44 3.10
C VAL A 3 21.30 1.03 3.32
N GLN A 4 20.68 1.90 2.51
CA GLN A 4 20.88 3.34 2.59
C GLN A 4 20.13 3.96 3.78
N ALA A 5 18.87 3.57 3.99
CA ALA A 5 18.05 4.09 5.05
C ALA A 5 16.86 3.15 5.37
N TYR A 6 16.39 3.22 6.62
CA TYR A 6 15.16 2.62 7.08
C TYR A 6 14.11 3.73 7.24
N VAL A 7 13.33 3.97 6.18
CA VAL A 7 12.33 5.03 6.10
C VAL A 7 11.01 4.46 5.56
N ILE A 8 9.92 5.17 5.69
CA ILE A 8 8.61 4.77 5.18
C ILE A 8 8.29 5.62 3.95
N ASP A 9 7.62 6.73 4.11
CA ASP A 9 7.15 7.55 2.99
C ASP A 9 8.28 8.17 2.15
N GLN A 10 9.43 8.45 2.79
CA GLN A 10 10.59 9.02 2.08
C GLN A 10 11.23 8.04 1.07
N VAL A 11 10.86 6.75 1.06
CA VAL A 11 11.36 5.82 0.04
C VAL A 11 10.98 6.31 -1.34
N ARG A 12 9.71 6.71 -1.55
CA ARG A 12 9.23 7.22 -2.85
C ARG A 12 10.03 8.44 -3.31
N ASP A 13 10.27 9.40 -2.40
CA ASP A 13 11.02 10.62 -2.74
C ASP A 13 12.45 10.31 -3.17
N LYS A 14 13.09 9.33 -2.51
CA LYS A 14 14.42 8.84 -2.87
C LYS A 14 14.46 8.10 -4.21
N MET A 15 13.41 7.34 -4.52
CA MET A 15 13.26 6.67 -5.81
C MET A 15 13.04 7.70 -6.93
N ILE A 16 12.13 8.66 -6.74
CA ILE A 16 11.86 9.75 -7.68
C ILE A 16 13.11 10.63 -7.88
N GLY A 17 13.87 10.89 -6.82
CA GLY A 17 15.10 11.67 -6.88
C GLY A 17 16.31 10.93 -7.45
N GLY A 18 16.17 9.64 -7.79
CA GLY A 18 17.30 8.81 -8.26
C GLY A 18 18.36 8.54 -7.20
N GLU A 19 18.05 8.78 -5.92
CA GLU A 19 18.96 8.52 -4.80
C GLU A 19 19.05 7.04 -4.41
N ALA A 20 18.00 6.27 -4.72
CA ALA A 20 17.91 4.83 -4.44
C ALA A 20 17.51 4.08 -5.71
N ALA A 21 18.22 2.98 -5.99
CA ALA A 21 17.92 2.11 -7.13
C ALA A 21 16.89 1.03 -6.81
N VAL A 22 16.73 0.67 -5.53
CA VAL A 22 15.77 -0.32 -5.03
C VAL A 22 15.17 0.20 -3.73
N GLY A 23 13.86 0.06 -3.59
CA GLY A 23 13.13 0.43 -2.38
C GLY A 23 12.00 -0.55 -2.07
N VAL A 24 11.74 -0.80 -0.79
CA VAL A 24 10.55 -1.52 -0.34
C VAL A 24 9.46 -0.49 -0.07
N ILE A 25 8.36 -0.59 -0.80
CA ILE A 25 7.25 0.37 -0.76
C ILE A 25 5.90 -0.35 -0.72
N TYR A 26 4.87 0.37 -0.35
CA TYR A 26 3.49 -0.09 -0.51
C TYR A 26 3.05 0.00 -1.98
N SER A 27 2.18 -0.92 -2.41
CA SER A 27 1.74 -1.01 -3.81
C SER A 27 1.10 0.28 -4.35
N GLY A 28 0.36 1.00 -3.51
CA GLY A 28 -0.28 2.27 -3.92
C GLY A 28 0.71 3.39 -4.23
N GLU A 29 1.91 3.36 -3.67
CA GLU A 29 2.94 4.37 -3.96
C GLU A 29 3.42 4.30 -5.41
N MET A 30 3.27 3.14 -6.08
CA MET A 30 3.78 2.96 -7.43
C MET A 30 3.11 3.87 -8.45
N LEU A 31 1.78 3.99 -8.43
CA LEU A 31 1.06 4.90 -9.33
C LEU A 31 1.49 6.35 -9.12
N TYR A 32 1.59 6.77 -7.86
CA TYR A 32 2.06 8.12 -7.53
C TYR A 32 3.48 8.37 -8.07
N ILE A 33 4.40 7.41 -7.87
CA ILE A 33 5.80 7.52 -8.35
C ILE A 33 5.85 7.62 -9.88
N GLN A 34 5.08 6.81 -10.60
CA GLN A 34 5.02 6.84 -12.06
C GLN A 34 4.51 8.18 -12.58
N ASP A 35 3.46 8.72 -11.98
CA ASP A 35 2.90 10.03 -12.34
C ASP A 35 3.91 11.16 -12.09
N GLU A 36 4.62 11.13 -10.96
CA GLU A 36 5.64 12.13 -10.64
C GLU A 36 6.85 12.05 -11.59
N VAL A 37 7.37 10.85 -11.87
CA VAL A 37 8.46 10.64 -12.83
C VAL A 37 8.09 11.18 -14.20
N ALA A 38 6.88 10.88 -14.67
CA ALA A 38 6.37 11.38 -15.95
C ALA A 38 6.20 12.91 -15.95
N SER A 39 5.65 13.48 -14.88
CA SER A 39 5.39 14.93 -14.76
C SER A 39 6.69 15.76 -14.71
N LEU A 40 7.72 15.20 -14.09
CA LEU A 40 9.04 15.81 -13.99
C LEU A 40 9.90 15.59 -15.24
N GLY A 41 9.45 14.77 -16.19
CA GLY A 41 10.17 14.45 -17.43
C GLY A 41 11.50 13.74 -17.16
N LEU A 42 11.56 12.88 -16.17
CA LEU A 42 12.76 12.13 -15.81
C LEU A 42 13.00 11.01 -16.83
N ASP A 43 14.28 10.77 -17.17
CA ASP A 43 14.69 9.79 -18.19
C ASP A 43 15.02 8.43 -17.55
N TYR A 44 14.10 7.90 -16.72
CA TYR A 44 14.16 6.56 -16.19
C TYR A 44 12.77 6.06 -15.79
N ASP A 45 12.60 4.74 -15.85
CA ASP A 45 11.38 4.05 -15.42
C ASP A 45 11.60 3.37 -14.08
N LEU A 46 10.52 3.31 -13.29
CA LEU A 46 10.46 2.56 -12.03
C LEU A 46 9.43 1.44 -12.18
N GLU A 47 9.82 0.23 -11.84
CA GLU A 47 8.99 -0.96 -11.92
C GLU A 47 8.64 -1.49 -10.53
N TYR A 48 7.39 -1.90 -10.34
CA TYR A 48 6.94 -2.54 -9.12
C TYR A 48 6.99 -4.06 -9.27
N VAL A 49 7.74 -4.71 -8.39
CA VAL A 49 7.92 -6.16 -8.41
C VAL A 49 7.40 -6.77 -7.13
N ILE A 50 6.53 -7.77 -7.25
CA ILE A 50 6.14 -8.66 -6.15
C ILE A 50 7.15 -9.81 -6.13
N PRO A 51 7.92 -10.02 -5.04
CA PRO A 51 8.90 -11.09 -4.95
C PRO A 51 8.26 -12.48 -5.07
N GLU A 52 8.97 -13.44 -5.65
CA GLU A 52 8.53 -14.83 -5.75
C GLU A 52 8.34 -15.48 -4.37
N GLU A 53 9.09 -15.02 -3.38
CA GLU A 53 9.02 -15.45 -1.98
C GLU A 53 7.72 -15.03 -1.28
N GLY A 54 6.95 -14.16 -1.90
CA GLY A 54 5.73 -13.59 -1.35
C GLY A 54 5.89 -12.17 -0.83
N THR A 55 4.80 -11.61 -0.36
CA THR A 55 4.73 -10.25 0.17
C THR A 55 3.78 -10.16 1.36
N ASN A 56 3.71 -9.01 1.98
CA ASN A 56 2.70 -8.75 2.98
C ASN A 56 1.38 -8.33 2.33
N LEU A 57 0.29 -8.97 2.74
CA LEU A 57 -1.08 -8.57 2.41
C LEU A 57 -1.72 -7.87 3.60
N TRP A 58 -2.37 -6.75 3.33
CA TRP A 58 -3.06 -5.98 4.36
C TRP A 58 -4.30 -5.29 3.80
N LEU A 59 -5.22 -4.98 4.68
CA LEU A 59 -6.48 -4.30 4.37
C LEU A 59 -6.71 -3.21 5.40
N ASP A 60 -6.74 -1.97 4.95
CA ASP A 60 -7.20 -0.86 5.78
C ASP A 60 -8.71 -0.90 5.92
N SER A 61 -9.18 -0.72 7.14
CA SER A 61 -10.59 -0.85 7.46
C SER A 61 -11.11 0.34 8.24
N TRP A 62 -12.26 0.86 7.84
CA TRP A 62 -13.02 1.77 8.67
C TRP A 62 -13.59 1.04 9.87
N VAL A 63 -13.30 1.54 11.06
CA VAL A 63 -13.79 0.94 12.31
C VAL A 63 -14.52 1.95 13.17
N ILE A 64 -15.54 1.51 13.89
CA ILE A 64 -16.29 2.33 14.84
C ILE A 64 -15.96 1.84 16.26
N PRO A 65 -15.27 2.64 17.08
CA PRO A 65 -14.98 2.28 18.46
C PRO A 65 -16.26 1.97 19.24
N LYS A 66 -16.20 1.01 20.17
CA LYS A 66 -17.36 0.59 20.97
C LYS A 66 -18.05 1.74 21.68
N ASN A 67 -17.28 2.76 22.10
CA ASN A 67 -17.76 3.91 22.87
C ASN A 67 -18.03 5.15 21.98
N ALA A 68 -18.13 4.99 20.66
CA ALA A 68 -18.41 6.11 19.76
C ALA A 68 -19.76 6.74 20.08
N LYS A 69 -19.76 8.07 20.29
CA LYS A 69 -20.97 8.83 20.62
C LYS A 69 -21.88 9.05 19.42
N ASN A 70 -21.33 9.11 18.22
CA ASN A 70 -22.04 9.39 16.98
C ASN A 70 -21.98 8.19 16.03
N LYS A 71 -22.32 7.00 16.54
CA LYS A 71 -22.24 5.75 15.79
C LYS A 71 -23.02 5.79 14.48
N GLU A 72 -24.26 6.29 14.53
CA GLU A 72 -25.12 6.40 13.33
C GLU A 72 -24.48 7.26 12.23
N ASN A 73 -23.84 8.36 12.58
CA ASN A 73 -23.14 9.19 11.59
C ASN A 73 -21.90 8.50 11.03
N ALA A 74 -21.18 7.74 11.86
CA ALA A 74 -20.06 6.93 11.41
C ALA A 74 -20.50 5.82 10.43
N GLU A 75 -21.62 5.15 10.71
CA GLU A 75 -22.20 4.16 9.80
C GLU A 75 -22.62 4.80 8.47
N LYS A 76 -23.23 5.98 8.48
CA LYS A 76 -23.58 6.72 7.26
C LYS A 76 -22.34 7.13 6.45
N TRP A 77 -21.24 7.47 7.13
CA TRP A 77 -19.98 7.78 6.48
C TRP A 77 -19.41 6.55 5.79
N ILE A 78 -19.36 5.41 6.48
CA ILE A 78 -18.88 4.16 5.91
C ILE A 78 -19.73 3.74 4.70
N ASP A 79 -21.07 3.82 4.84
CA ASP A 79 -21.99 3.54 3.73
C ASP A 79 -21.72 4.46 2.52
N PHE A 80 -21.50 5.75 2.76
CA PHE A 80 -21.15 6.70 1.72
C PHE A 80 -19.85 6.31 1.01
N MET A 81 -18.80 5.95 1.77
CA MET A 81 -17.50 5.54 1.23
C MET A 81 -17.56 4.20 0.46
N CYS A 82 -18.55 3.36 0.75
CA CYS A 82 -18.77 2.10 0.04
C CYS A 82 -19.53 2.24 -1.29
N ARG A 83 -20.05 3.41 -1.64
CA ARG A 83 -20.70 3.65 -2.94
C ARG A 83 -19.67 3.53 -4.06
N PRO A 84 -19.98 2.83 -5.16
CA PRO A 84 -19.01 2.56 -6.22
C PRO A 84 -18.29 3.80 -6.75
N GLU A 85 -19.03 4.85 -7.06
CA GLU A 85 -18.49 6.11 -7.57
C GLU A 85 -17.60 6.85 -6.56
N ILE A 86 -17.92 6.73 -5.25
CA ILE A 86 -17.13 7.34 -4.18
C ILE A 86 -15.87 6.51 -3.92
N ALA A 87 -16.00 5.19 -3.88
CA ALA A 87 -14.87 4.29 -3.72
C ALA A 87 -13.89 4.40 -4.91
N LYS A 88 -14.40 4.60 -6.15
CA LYS A 88 -13.57 4.90 -7.33
C LYS A 88 -12.83 6.22 -7.14
N ALA A 89 -13.54 7.31 -6.79
CA ALA A 89 -12.91 8.61 -6.57
C ALA A 89 -11.85 8.56 -5.45
N ASN A 90 -12.12 7.80 -4.38
CA ASN A 90 -11.14 7.58 -3.32
C ASN A 90 -9.91 6.82 -3.84
N PHE A 91 -10.08 5.75 -4.62
CA PHE A 91 -8.98 5.03 -5.26
C PHE A 91 -8.13 5.97 -6.14
N GLU A 92 -8.75 6.74 -7.00
CA GLU A 92 -8.06 7.68 -7.90
C GLU A 92 -7.27 8.76 -7.14
N TYR A 93 -7.69 9.11 -5.92
CA TYR A 93 -7.02 10.09 -5.09
C TYR A 93 -5.86 9.50 -4.29
N ILE A 94 -6.07 8.33 -3.66
CA ILE A 94 -5.07 7.72 -2.77
C ILE A 94 -4.16 6.72 -3.47
N THR A 95 -4.50 6.31 -4.71
CA THR A 95 -3.76 5.36 -5.55
C THR A 95 -3.68 3.92 -5.02
N TYR A 96 -4.31 3.62 -3.87
CA TYR A 96 -4.36 2.26 -3.31
C TYR A 96 -5.55 1.47 -3.82
N PRO A 97 -5.36 0.20 -4.23
CA PRO A 97 -6.42 -0.63 -4.80
C PRO A 97 -7.64 -0.73 -3.88
N THR A 98 -8.82 -0.63 -4.48
CA THR A 98 -10.09 -0.74 -3.75
C THR A 98 -10.60 -2.17 -3.75
N PRO A 99 -11.08 -2.71 -2.61
CA PRO A 99 -11.78 -3.99 -2.56
C PRO A 99 -13.24 -3.89 -3.05
N ASN A 100 -13.71 -2.70 -3.41
CA ASN A 100 -15.07 -2.47 -3.87
C ASN A 100 -15.21 -2.89 -5.33
N LYS A 101 -15.92 -4.02 -5.56
CA LYS A 101 -16.12 -4.56 -6.91
C LYS A 101 -16.81 -3.57 -7.85
N GLY A 102 -17.84 -2.85 -7.37
CA GLY A 102 -18.53 -1.86 -8.19
C GLY A 102 -17.63 -0.69 -8.59
N ALA A 103 -16.72 -0.27 -7.71
CA ALA A 103 -15.72 0.75 -8.06
C ALA A 103 -14.71 0.22 -9.09
N PHE A 104 -14.24 -1.02 -8.94
CA PHE A 104 -13.36 -1.66 -9.92
C PHE A 104 -14.00 -1.71 -11.31
N GLU A 105 -15.29 -2.08 -11.40
CA GLU A 105 -16.04 -2.13 -12.67
C GLU A 105 -16.24 -0.76 -13.34
N LEU A 106 -16.06 0.35 -12.60
CA LEU A 106 -16.10 1.71 -13.11
C LEU A 106 -14.73 2.26 -13.58
N LEU A 107 -13.65 1.54 -13.34
CA LEU A 107 -12.31 1.90 -13.84
C LEU A 107 -12.23 1.64 -15.34
N ASP A 108 -11.34 2.33 -16.02
CA ASP A 108 -11.02 2.03 -17.42
C ASP A 108 -10.32 0.67 -17.55
N GLU A 109 -10.30 0.13 -18.76
CA GLU A 109 -9.79 -1.20 -19.05
C GLU A 109 -8.27 -1.30 -18.78
N ASP A 110 -7.52 -0.24 -19.03
CA ASP A 110 -6.08 -0.20 -18.80
C ASP A 110 -5.78 -0.30 -17.31
N MET A 111 -6.52 0.43 -16.47
CA MET A 111 -6.37 0.36 -15.02
C MET A 111 -6.80 -0.99 -14.45
N GLN A 112 -7.92 -1.57 -14.92
CA GLN A 112 -8.37 -2.90 -14.51
C GLN A 112 -7.33 -3.99 -14.82
N ASN A 113 -6.57 -3.84 -15.89
CA ASN A 113 -5.54 -4.77 -16.32
C ASN A 113 -4.15 -4.49 -15.72
N ASN A 114 -3.99 -3.40 -14.98
CA ASN A 114 -2.72 -3.03 -14.36
C ASN A 114 -2.38 -3.99 -13.20
N LYS A 115 -1.45 -4.92 -13.44
CA LYS A 115 -1.07 -5.97 -12.48
C LYS A 115 -0.22 -5.47 -11.30
N ALA A 116 0.38 -4.30 -11.42
CA ALA A 116 1.05 -3.65 -10.28
C ALA A 116 0.04 -3.16 -9.25
N VAL A 117 -1.18 -2.80 -9.68
CA VAL A 117 -2.26 -2.31 -8.82
C VAL A 117 -3.22 -3.44 -8.43
N PHE A 118 -3.65 -4.23 -9.43
CA PHE A 118 -4.58 -5.35 -9.26
C PHE A 118 -3.88 -6.66 -9.66
N PRO A 119 -2.98 -7.19 -8.82
CA PRO A 119 -2.25 -8.42 -9.10
C PRO A 119 -3.20 -9.62 -9.19
N ASP A 120 -2.77 -10.64 -9.94
CA ASP A 120 -3.50 -11.90 -9.96
C ASP A 120 -3.39 -12.60 -8.60
N ILE A 121 -4.49 -13.17 -8.12
CA ILE A 121 -4.53 -13.85 -6.81
C ILE A 121 -3.48 -14.98 -6.74
N ASP A 122 -3.23 -15.68 -7.83
CA ASP A 122 -2.23 -16.75 -7.88
C ASP A 122 -0.80 -16.25 -7.65
N SER A 123 -0.50 -14.98 -8.00
CA SER A 123 0.80 -14.36 -7.72
C SER A 123 0.99 -14.01 -6.24
N LEU A 124 -0.07 -14.04 -5.45
CA LEU A 124 -0.08 -13.71 -4.03
C LEU A 124 -0.11 -14.95 -3.12
N LYS A 125 0.01 -16.16 -3.68
CA LYS A 125 -0.15 -17.44 -2.95
C LYS A 125 0.79 -17.63 -1.76
N ASP A 126 2.00 -17.07 -1.84
CA ASP A 126 3.03 -17.15 -0.81
C ASP A 126 3.06 -15.91 0.09
N SER A 127 2.04 -15.05 -0.02
CA SER A 127 1.91 -13.82 0.75
C SER A 127 1.22 -14.05 2.09
N GLU A 128 1.58 -13.24 3.08
CA GLU A 128 1.07 -13.38 4.45
C GLU A 128 0.39 -12.11 4.94
N VAL A 129 -0.60 -12.28 5.81
CA VAL A 129 -1.27 -11.18 6.52
C VAL A 129 -0.64 -11.03 7.89
N TYR A 130 -0.40 -9.80 8.34
CA TYR A 130 0.08 -9.55 9.69
C TYR A 130 -0.82 -10.17 10.75
N GLN A 131 -0.21 -10.85 11.71
CA GLN A 131 -0.89 -11.47 12.83
C GLN A 131 -0.24 -11.02 14.14
N TYR A 132 -1.04 -10.95 15.19
CA TYR A 132 -0.50 -10.76 16.53
C TYR A 132 0.20 -12.05 16.99
N LEU A 133 1.49 -11.98 17.23
CA LEU A 133 2.34 -13.10 17.56
C LEU A 133 2.54 -13.31 19.08
N GLY A 134 1.94 -12.47 19.90
CA GLY A 134 2.09 -12.46 21.35
C GLY A 134 3.19 -11.51 21.85
N ASP A 135 3.05 -11.08 23.10
CA ASP A 135 3.92 -10.07 23.72
C ASP A 135 5.40 -10.49 23.76
N ASP A 136 5.68 -11.78 23.99
CA ASP A 136 7.04 -12.29 24.03
C ASP A 136 7.73 -12.19 22.67
N THR A 137 7.02 -12.53 21.59
CA THR A 137 7.53 -12.44 20.23
C THR A 137 7.70 -10.98 19.82
N ASP A 138 6.76 -10.11 20.14
CA ASP A 138 6.86 -8.67 19.89
C ASP A 138 8.08 -8.05 20.60
N ALA A 139 8.38 -8.49 21.81
CA ALA A 139 9.59 -8.04 22.52
C ALA A 139 10.88 -8.45 21.78
N ILE A 140 10.96 -9.67 21.26
CA ILE A 140 12.09 -10.16 20.47
C ILE A 140 12.24 -9.34 19.18
N TYR A 141 11.14 -9.11 18.45
CA TYR A 141 11.17 -8.26 17.24
C TYR A 141 11.68 -6.85 17.53
N ASN A 142 11.22 -6.25 18.63
CA ASN A 142 11.66 -4.91 19.02
C ASN A 142 13.16 -4.84 19.35
N GLU A 143 13.71 -5.85 20.01
CA GLU A 143 15.15 -5.91 20.30
C GLU A 143 15.97 -6.10 19.01
N LEU A 144 15.61 -7.07 18.18
CA LEU A 144 16.29 -7.30 16.89
C LEU A 144 16.24 -6.06 15.99
N TRP A 145 15.11 -5.33 15.98
CA TRP A 145 14.99 -4.10 15.20
C TRP A 145 15.90 -2.97 15.70
N LYS A 146 16.10 -2.88 17.02
CA LYS A 146 17.08 -1.94 17.58
C LYS A 146 18.51 -2.29 17.14
N GLU A 147 18.87 -3.57 17.17
CA GLU A 147 20.19 -4.04 16.72
C GLU A 147 20.42 -3.74 15.23
N VAL A 148 19.42 -4.02 14.37
CA VAL A 148 19.49 -3.72 12.93
C VAL A 148 19.74 -2.24 12.67
N LYS A 149 19.06 -1.34 13.41
CA LYS A 149 19.21 0.11 13.23
C LYS A 149 20.48 0.69 13.83
N ALA A 150 21.14 -0.03 14.76
CA ALA A 150 22.37 0.40 15.41
C ALA A 150 23.64 0.11 14.57
N ASN A 151 23.54 -0.75 13.56
CA ASN A 151 24.63 -1.15 12.66
C ASN A 151 24.51 -0.47 11.29
#